data_6954bc08549368593d7079f42e0cc440
#
_entry.id   6954bc08549368593d7079f42e0cc440
#
_cell.length_a   1.000
_cell.length_b   1.000
_cell.length_c   1.000
_cell.angle_alpha   90.00
_cell.angle_beta   90.00
_cell.angle_gamma   90.00
#
_symmetry.space_group_name_H-M   'P 1'
#
loop_
_entity.id
_entity.type
_entity.pdbx_description
1 polymer ?
#
loop_
_entity_poly.entity_id
_entity_poly.type
_entity_poly.pdbx_seq_one_letter_code
_entity_poly.pdbx_strand_id
1 'polypeptide(L)'
;MKPISLLALASAAILPLSAQAGAPCKANPKPEWMSETDAKAKLEAQGYKIAKFKVDGNCYEIYGTNKDGKKVEIYFDTKSLDIVKAEVEK
;
A
#
# COMPACT_ATOMS: atom_id res chain seq x y z
N MET A 1 35.10 40.37 -3.97
CA MET A 1 34.82 39.95 -3.90
C MET A 1 34.12 39.07 -3.75
N LYS A 2 33.63 38.67 -3.62
CA LYS A 2 33.14 38.00 -3.44
C LYS A 2 32.40 37.06 -3.50
N PRO A 3 32.11 36.67 -3.44
CA PRO A 3 31.56 35.89 -3.53
C PRO A 3 30.70 35.17 -3.40
N ILE A 4 30.26 34.72 -3.27
CA ILE A 4 29.55 34.18 -3.22
C ILE A 4 28.86 33.22 -3.23
N SER A 5 28.59 32.85 -3.12
CA SER A 5 28.03 32.12 -3.18
C SER A 5 27.29 31.31 -3.10
N LEU A 6 27.02 31.02 -2.97
CA LEU A 6 26.45 30.35 -2.92
C LEU A 6 25.70 29.51 -2.88
N LEU A 7 25.30 29.25 -2.77
CA LEU A 7 24.70 28.63 -2.73
C LEU A 7 24.08 27.73 -2.71
N ALA A 8 23.88 27.45 -2.59
CA ALA A 8 23.33 26.63 -2.66
C ALA A 8 22.62 25.99 -2.60
N LEU A 9 22.26 25.70 -2.51
CA LEU A 9 21.58 25.15 -2.47
C LEU A 9 21.02 24.24 -2.49
N ALA A 10 20.87 23.80 -2.31
CA ALA A 10 20.53 22.94 -2.35
C ALA A 10 19.59 22.41 -2.25
N SER A 11 19.08 22.18 -2.20
CA SER A 11 18.20 21.80 -2.20
C SER A 11 17.78 20.78 -2.14
N ALA A 12 17.76 20.27 -1.92
CA ALA A 12 17.43 19.34 -1.80
C ALA A 12 16.43 18.70 -1.99
N ALA A 13 16.23 18.42 -2.41
CA ALA A 13 15.41 17.77 -2.88
C ALA A 13 14.94 16.68 -2.26
N ILE A 14 14.38 16.75 -1.48
CA ILE A 14 13.98 15.75 -0.88
C ILE A 14 12.79 15.26 -1.40
N LEU A 15 12.71 14.19 -1.96
CA LEU A 15 11.55 13.67 -2.45
C LEU A 15 10.84 12.91 -1.43
N PRO A 16 9.61 13.16 -1.26
CA PRO A 16 8.87 12.47 -0.26
C PRO A 16 8.70 11.05 -0.64
N LEU A 17 9.03 10.18 0.23
CA LEU A 17 8.82 8.80 -0.01
C LEU A 17 7.37 8.47 -0.09
N SER A 18 6.53 9.31 0.47
CA SER A 18 5.12 9.06 0.37
C SER A 18 4.63 9.03 -1.05
N ALA A 19 5.40 9.58 -1.94
CA ALA A 19 5.02 9.52 -3.33
C ALA A 19 5.04 8.10 -3.83
N GLN A 20 5.67 7.21 -3.09
CA GLN A 20 5.73 5.83 -3.47
C GLN A 20 4.63 5.01 -2.83
N ALA A 21 3.78 5.64 -2.04
CA ALA A 21 2.71 4.92 -1.40
C ALA A 21 1.73 4.45 -2.45
N GLY A 22 1.02 3.39 -2.16
CA GLY A 22 0.06 2.85 -3.06
C GLY A 22 0.67 1.79 -3.96
N ALA A 23 -0.13 1.28 -4.86
CA ALA A 23 0.29 0.25 -5.77
C ALA A 23 -0.50 0.36 -7.07
N PRO A 24 0.06 -0.15 -8.17
CA PRO A 24 -0.59 0.01 -9.48
C PRO A 24 -1.65 -1.06 -9.71
N CYS A 25 -2.71 -1.01 -8.93
CA CYS A 25 -3.80 -1.95 -9.12
C CYS A 25 -4.60 -1.62 -10.35
N LYS A 26 -5.16 -2.66 -10.94
CA LYS A 26 -6.01 -2.53 -12.10
C LYS A 26 -7.26 -1.76 -11.72
N ALA A 27 -7.74 -0.92 -12.61
CA ALA A 27 -8.95 -0.15 -12.34
C ALA A 27 -10.16 -1.00 -12.69
N ASN A 28 -10.50 -1.92 -11.81
CA ASN A 28 -11.69 -2.75 -12.02
C ASN A 28 -12.94 -1.90 -11.84
N PRO A 29 -13.98 -2.11 -12.64
CA PRO A 29 -15.24 -1.41 -12.43
C PRO A 29 -15.80 -1.75 -11.05
N LYS A 30 -16.31 -0.74 -10.36
CA LYS A 30 -16.81 -0.93 -9.01
C LYS A 30 -17.76 -2.10 -8.84
N PRO A 31 -18.71 -2.33 -9.75
CA PRO A 31 -19.62 -3.45 -9.59
C PRO A 31 -18.92 -4.82 -9.60
N GLU A 32 -17.67 -4.88 -10.07
CA GLU A 32 -16.94 -6.13 -10.10
C GLU A 32 -16.05 -6.32 -8.88
N TRP A 33 -15.98 -5.33 -8.01
CA TRP A 33 -15.17 -5.45 -6.81
C TRP A 33 -15.78 -6.48 -5.87
N MET A 34 -14.92 -7.28 -5.26
CA MET A 34 -15.37 -8.15 -4.17
C MET A 34 -15.81 -7.25 -3.02
N SER A 35 -16.89 -7.60 -2.33
CA SER A 35 -17.32 -6.78 -1.21
C SER A 35 -16.25 -6.78 -0.14
N GLU A 36 -16.20 -5.73 0.66
CA GLU A 36 -15.22 -5.66 1.73
C GLU A 36 -15.41 -6.78 2.73
N THR A 37 -16.66 -7.13 3.02
CA THR A 37 -16.93 -8.23 3.94
C THR A 37 -16.36 -9.53 3.43
N ASP A 38 -16.59 -9.83 2.15
CA ASP A 38 -16.08 -11.06 1.57
C ASP A 38 -14.56 -11.03 1.46
N ALA A 39 -14.00 -9.87 1.10
CA ALA A 39 -12.56 -9.75 0.99
C ALA A 39 -11.89 -9.99 2.33
N LYS A 40 -12.42 -9.37 3.39
CA LYS A 40 -11.86 -9.57 4.72
C LYS A 40 -11.94 -11.04 5.13
N ALA A 41 -13.08 -11.67 4.89
CA ALA A 41 -13.25 -13.06 5.27
C ALA A 41 -12.25 -13.96 4.56
N LYS A 42 -12.04 -13.72 3.26
CA LYS A 42 -11.09 -14.52 2.51
C LYS A 42 -9.67 -14.31 2.99
N LEU A 43 -9.31 -13.08 3.28
CA LEU A 43 -7.95 -12.79 3.74
C LEU A 43 -7.72 -13.37 5.13
N GLU A 44 -8.72 -13.30 5.99
CA GLU A 44 -8.60 -13.89 7.32
C GLU A 44 -8.48 -15.41 7.22
N ALA A 45 -9.17 -16.02 6.27
CA ALA A 45 -9.05 -17.45 6.06
C ALA A 45 -7.66 -17.82 5.58
N GLN A 46 -6.93 -16.90 4.96
CA GLN A 46 -5.56 -17.13 4.54
C GLN A 46 -4.55 -16.89 5.64
N GLY A 47 -5.01 -16.50 6.82
CA GLY A 47 -4.13 -16.34 7.97
C GLY A 47 -3.78 -14.92 8.33
N TYR A 48 -4.32 -13.94 7.61
CA TYR A 48 -4.05 -12.55 7.97
C TYR A 48 -4.91 -12.12 9.14
N LYS A 49 -4.33 -11.35 10.04
CA LYS A 49 -5.09 -10.64 11.06
C LYS A 49 -5.12 -9.19 10.62
N ILE A 50 -6.29 -8.71 10.30
CA ILE A 50 -6.43 -7.39 9.71
C ILE A 50 -6.70 -6.35 10.79
N ALA A 51 -5.75 -5.42 10.95
CA ALA A 51 -5.93 -4.31 11.89
C ALA A 51 -6.65 -3.17 11.20
N LYS A 52 -6.43 -2.99 9.91
CA LYS A 52 -7.05 -1.91 9.16
C LYS A 52 -7.25 -2.36 7.72
N PHE A 53 -8.43 -2.09 7.20
CA PHE A 53 -8.76 -2.40 5.81
C PHE A 53 -9.22 -1.11 5.16
N LYS A 54 -8.67 -0.77 4.02
CA LYS A 54 -9.05 0.47 3.36
C LYS A 54 -8.96 0.35 1.86
N VAL A 55 -9.56 1.31 1.18
CA VAL A 55 -9.45 1.43 -0.26
C VAL A 55 -8.38 2.48 -0.53
N ASP A 56 -7.41 2.14 -1.34
CA ASP A 56 -6.37 3.08 -1.72
C ASP A 56 -6.28 3.08 -3.24
N GLY A 57 -6.81 4.12 -3.86
CA GLY A 57 -6.88 4.18 -5.32
C GLY A 57 -7.72 3.05 -5.85
N ASN A 58 -7.13 2.20 -6.67
CA ASN A 58 -7.83 1.07 -7.24
C ASN A 58 -7.54 -0.22 -6.50
N CYS A 59 -7.00 -0.12 -5.28
CA CYS A 59 -6.60 -1.28 -4.50
C CYS A 59 -7.42 -1.44 -3.24
N TYR A 60 -7.52 -2.66 -2.76
CA TYR A 60 -7.81 -2.90 -1.35
C TYR A 60 -6.46 -2.99 -0.65
N GLU A 61 -6.36 -2.37 0.51
CA GLU A 61 -5.11 -2.36 1.26
C GLU A 61 -5.37 -2.81 2.68
N ILE A 62 -4.50 -3.66 3.22
CA ILE A 62 -4.60 -4.02 4.61
C ILE A 62 -3.31 -3.68 5.35
N TYR A 63 -3.49 -3.38 6.63
CA TYR A 63 -2.41 -3.35 7.61
C TYR A 63 -2.77 -4.42 8.62
N GLY A 64 -1.80 -5.21 9.01
CA GLY A 64 -2.07 -6.26 9.99
C GLY A 64 -0.87 -7.16 10.13
N THR A 65 -1.13 -8.44 10.41
CA THR A 65 -0.06 -9.43 10.49
C THR A 65 -0.40 -10.60 9.61
N ASN A 66 0.64 -11.29 9.14
CA ASN A 66 0.44 -12.50 8.36
C ASN A 66 0.40 -13.71 9.32
N LYS A 67 0.28 -14.91 8.75
CA LYS A 67 0.16 -16.12 9.56
C LYS A 67 1.39 -16.38 10.42
N ASP A 68 2.53 -15.80 10.08
CA ASP A 68 3.74 -15.95 10.85
C ASP A 68 3.88 -14.86 11.91
N GLY A 69 2.87 -14.02 12.05
CA GLY A 69 2.88 -12.95 13.05
C GLY A 69 3.67 -11.73 12.65
N LYS A 70 4.11 -11.64 11.41
CA LYS A 70 4.87 -10.49 10.94
C LYS A 70 3.95 -9.38 10.48
N LYS A 71 4.31 -8.15 10.78
CA LYS A 71 3.51 -7.01 10.34
C LYS A 71 3.59 -6.87 8.84
N VAL A 72 2.46 -6.59 8.23
CA VAL A 72 2.38 -6.45 6.79
C VAL A 72 1.56 -5.25 6.38
N GLU A 73 1.89 -4.72 5.22
CA GLU A 73 1.06 -3.77 4.52
C GLU A 73 0.95 -4.32 3.10
N ILE A 74 -0.24 -4.67 2.68
CA ILE A 74 -0.42 -5.37 1.41
C ILE A 74 -1.55 -4.74 0.62
N TYR A 75 -1.32 -4.62 -0.68
CA TYR A 75 -2.29 -4.09 -1.63
C TYR A 75 -2.75 -5.21 -2.53
N PHE A 76 -4.06 -5.30 -2.70
CA PHE A 76 -4.69 -6.37 -3.47
C PHE A 76 -5.53 -5.82 -4.60
N ASP A 77 -5.61 -6.59 -5.67
CA ASP A 77 -6.59 -6.33 -6.71
C ASP A 77 -7.99 -6.44 -6.11
N THR A 78 -8.87 -5.50 -6.42
CA THR A 78 -10.19 -5.46 -5.78
C THR A 78 -11.13 -6.55 -6.24
N LYS A 79 -10.83 -7.18 -7.38
CA LYS A 79 -11.70 -8.21 -7.90
C LYS A 79 -11.19 -9.60 -7.55
N SER A 80 -9.91 -9.85 -7.75
CA SER A 80 -9.33 -11.18 -7.58
C SER A 80 -8.67 -11.39 -6.23
N LEU A 81 -8.32 -10.31 -5.54
CA LEU A 81 -7.50 -10.31 -4.34
C LEU A 81 -6.08 -10.83 -4.59
N ASP A 82 -5.63 -10.76 -5.83
CA ASP A 82 -4.22 -11.03 -6.10
C ASP A 82 -3.39 -9.94 -5.44
N ILE A 83 -2.25 -10.32 -4.90
CA ILE A 83 -1.35 -9.36 -4.29
C ILE A 83 -0.68 -8.55 -5.39
N VAL A 84 -0.78 -7.23 -5.30
CA VAL A 84 -0.10 -6.34 -6.23
C VAL A 84 1.19 -5.83 -5.62
N LYS A 85 1.18 -5.57 -4.32
CA LYS A 85 2.36 -5.09 -3.63
C LYS A 85 2.27 -5.54 -2.18
N ALA A 86 3.37 -6.03 -1.64
CA ALA A 86 3.39 -6.46 -0.26
C ALA A 86 4.67 -5.98 0.41
N GLU A 87 4.52 -5.42 1.60
CA GLU A 87 5.65 -5.07 2.44
C GLU A 87 5.51 -5.86 3.72
N VAL A 88 6.55 -6.62 4.06
CA VAL A 88 6.55 -7.47 5.23
C VAL A 88 7.69 -7.05 6.12
N GLU A 89 7.39 -6.77 7.37
CA GLU A 89 8.39 -6.35 8.32
C GLU A 89 9.24 -7.54 8.71
N LYS A 90 10.53 -7.34 8.84
CA LYS A 90 11.43 -8.43 9.16
C LYS A 90 11.45 -8.79 10.65
#